data_80f92e926d259796403a0345fc287568
#
_entry.id   80f92e926d259796403a0345fc287568
#
_cell.length_a   1.000
_cell.length_b   1.000
_cell.length_c   1.000
_cell.angle_alpha   90.00
_cell.angle_beta   90.00
_cell.angle_gamma   90.00
#
_symmetry.space_group_name_H-M   'P 1'
#
loop_
_entity.id
_entity.type
_entity.pdbx_description
1 polymer ?
#
loop_
_entity_poly.entity_id
_entity_poly.type
_entity_poly.pdbx_seq_one_letter_code
_entity_poly.pdbx_strand_id
1 'polypeptide(L)'
;MKMTSLFRPFSRLAVFAFLSFVSFNSPLSAQSVAVMVNGEPITTFDIEQRSRLIKISTHKSASRQEVIDELIGEKVKIKEAKKFGVNPTSADIDRAYANMGARMGMSPEQLTKSLASQGVRPDTIKARLRADLVWGSLVRGRFKESLLVSDRDVNEALKNSGEDQSKIEGVEYQMRPVVLIVPRGAAASVMEARRNEANSLRERVQSCADAIRIVKAMRNATLRDRVTKTSADLPPPLRDLLDKTPVGHLTPPEITRQGIEMVAVCEKKVTSVDTPKKREIREKMFADKYEKRSKSYLENIRRSAMIEYREGRPENGNK
;
A
#
# COMPACT_ATOMS: atom_id res chain seq x y z
N MET A 1 68.80 -74.52 -23.63
CA MET A 1 68.61 -75.07 -24.99
C MET A 1 67.48 -74.29 -25.68
N LYS A 2 67.90 -73.54 -26.67
CA LYS A 2 67.27 -73.30 -27.98
C LYS A 2 65.80 -72.87 -27.99
N MET A 3 65.53 -71.56 -28.29
CA MET A 3 65.14 -71.11 -29.64
C MET A 3 63.62 -71.29 -29.84
N THR A 4 62.84 -70.38 -30.35
CA THR A 4 62.96 -69.34 -31.39
C THR A 4 61.75 -68.48 -31.41
N SER A 5 61.96 -67.23 -31.69
CA SER A 5 61.13 -66.19 -32.25
C SER A 5 59.91 -66.57 -33.08
N LEU A 6 58.84 -65.75 -32.96
CA LEU A 6 58.07 -65.33 -34.17
C LEU A 6 57.34 -64.02 -33.92
N PHE A 7 57.83 -63.00 -34.58
CA PHE A 7 57.20 -61.71 -34.74
C PHE A 7 56.00 -61.82 -35.68
N ARG A 8 54.86 -61.16 -35.25
CA ARG A 8 53.83 -60.74 -36.21
C ARG A 8 53.37 -59.34 -35.84
N PRO A 9 53.37 -58.44 -36.83
CA PRO A 9 52.92 -57.07 -36.58
C PRO A 9 51.39 -56.92 -36.67
N PHE A 10 50.73 -56.48 -35.59
CA PHE A 10 49.34 -56.06 -35.66
C PHE A 10 49.26 -54.61 -36.07
N SER A 11 48.66 -54.41 -37.24
CA SER A 11 48.31 -53.17 -37.86
C SER A 11 47.48 -52.31 -36.93
N ARG A 12 47.95 -51.09 -36.60
CA ARG A 12 47.25 -50.09 -35.87
C ARG A 12 46.26 -49.37 -36.79
N LEU A 13 44.99 -49.73 -36.75
CA LEU A 13 43.90 -48.96 -37.34
C LEU A 13 43.55 -47.88 -36.37
N ALA A 14 44.02 -46.64 -36.65
CA ALA A 14 43.64 -45.41 -35.92
C ALA A 14 42.24 -44.99 -36.39
N VAL A 15 41.23 -45.28 -35.59
CA VAL A 15 39.88 -44.72 -35.75
C VAL A 15 39.91 -43.30 -35.20
N PHE A 16 39.98 -42.26 -36.07
CA PHE A 16 39.78 -40.89 -35.77
C PHE A 16 38.26 -40.67 -35.55
N ALA A 17 37.83 -40.70 -34.29
CA ALA A 17 36.50 -40.23 -33.91
C ALA A 17 36.45 -38.69 -34.00
N PHE A 18 35.90 -38.16 -35.08
CA PHE A 18 35.62 -36.76 -35.28
C PHE A 18 34.43 -36.38 -34.36
N LEU A 19 34.71 -35.92 -33.12
CA LEU A 19 33.73 -35.33 -32.27
C LEU A 19 33.30 -33.99 -32.91
N SER A 20 32.21 -34.01 -33.65
CA SER A 20 31.53 -32.81 -34.11
C SER A 20 30.95 -32.07 -32.90
N PHE A 21 31.65 -31.05 -32.42
CA PHE A 21 31.17 -30.11 -31.43
C PHE A 21 30.07 -29.27 -32.11
N VAL A 22 28.82 -29.72 -32.00
CA VAL A 22 27.66 -28.89 -32.36
C VAL A 22 27.56 -27.82 -31.31
N SER A 23 28.17 -26.66 -31.58
CA SER A 23 27.95 -25.44 -30.80
C SER A 23 26.50 -25.05 -30.94
N PHE A 24 25.68 -25.37 -29.96
CA PHE A 24 24.36 -24.76 -29.79
C PHE A 24 24.59 -23.28 -29.50
N ASN A 25 24.67 -22.48 -30.54
CA ASN A 25 24.47 -21.03 -30.45
C ASN A 25 23.01 -20.78 -30.13
N SER A 26 22.62 -20.91 -28.85
CA SER A 26 21.38 -20.30 -28.39
C SER A 26 21.49 -18.82 -28.66
N PRO A 27 20.59 -18.20 -29.45
CA PRO A 27 20.58 -16.74 -29.59
C PRO A 27 20.39 -16.18 -28.20
N LEU A 28 21.44 -15.60 -27.62
CA LEU A 28 21.29 -14.68 -26.50
C LEU A 28 20.37 -13.59 -27.05
N SER A 29 19.08 -13.65 -26.68
CA SER A 29 18.15 -12.55 -26.97
C SER A 29 18.68 -11.34 -26.23
N ALA A 30 19.56 -10.61 -26.90
CA ALA A 30 20.04 -9.32 -26.42
C ALA A 30 18.78 -8.47 -26.21
N GLN A 31 18.49 -8.13 -24.95
CA GLN A 31 17.36 -7.25 -24.63
C GLN A 31 17.59 -5.94 -25.38
N SER A 32 16.83 -5.71 -26.47
CA SER A 32 16.99 -4.49 -27.25
C SER A 32 16.51 -3.30 -26.41
N VAL A 33 17.25 -2.20 -26.52
CA VAL A 33 16.87 -0.93 -25.90
C VAL A 33 15.85 -0.26 -26.80
N ALA A 34 14.62 -0.12 -26.33
CA ALA A 34 13.56 0.54 -27.08
C ALA A 34 13.62 2.07 -26.95
N VAL A 35 13.89 2.57 -25.74
CA VAL A 35 13.95 4.01 -25.45
C VAL A 35 15.08 4.29 -24.45
N MET A 36 15.81 5.39 -24.68
CA MET A 36 16.73 5.97 -23.70
C MET A 36 16.10 7.19 -23.05
N VAL A 37 16.08 7.26 -21.72
CA VAL A 37 15.53 8.39 -20.97
C VAL A 37 16.62 8.98 -20.09
N ASN A 38 17.13 10.14 -20.46
CA ASN A 38 18.23 10.80 -19.76
C ASN A 38 19.46 9.90 -19.52
N GLY A 39 19.77 9.01 -20.46
CA GLY A 39 20.85 8.04 -20.36
C GLY A 39 20.50 6.71 -19.67
N GLU A 40 19.26 6.53 -19.18
CA GLU A 40 18.78 5.26 -18.62
C GLU A 40 17.94 4.49 -19.65
N PRO A 41 18.20 3.20 -19.89
CA PRO A 41 17.48 2.42 -20.88
C PRO A 41 16.10 1.98 -20.37
N ILE A 42 15.17 1.88 -21.32
CA ILE A 42 13.94 1.11 -21.24
C ILE A 42 14.05 0.03 -22.32
N THR A 43 14.04 -1.23 -21.91
CA THR A 43 14.19 -2.36 -22.81
C THR A 43 12.85 -2.87 -23.32
N THR A 44 12.85 -3.63 -24.40
CA THR A 44 11.66 -4.35 -24.88
C THR A 44 11.11 -5.29 -23.82
N PHE A 45 11.98 -5.90 -23.02
CA PHE A 45 11.57 -6.73 -21.89
C PHE A 45 10.81 -5.94 -20.80
N ASP A 46 11.26 -4.72 -20.46
CA ASP A 46 10.57 -3.86 -19.50
C ASP A 46 9.16 -3.53 -20.00
N ILE A 47 9.03 -3.24 -21.29
CA ILE A 47 7.74 -2.94 -21.93
C ILE A 47 6.82 -4.16 -21.87
N GLU A 48 7.30 -5.35 -22.19
CA GLU A 48 6.49 -6.57 -22.12
C GLU A 48 6.06 -6.89 -20.68
N GLN A 49 6.97 -6.81 -19.73
CA GLN A 49 6.67 -7.05 -18.31
C GLN A 49 5.64 -6.06 -17.78
N ARG A 50 5.76 -4.78 -18.13
CA ARG A 50 4.81 -3.75 -17.74
C ARG A 50 3.45 -3.96 -18.42
N SER A 51 3.41 -4.32 -19.69
CA SER A 51 2.19 -4.62 -20.43
C SER A 51 1.40 -5.76 -19.77
N ARG A 52 2.10 -6.86 -19.40
CA ARG A 52 1.50 -7.96 -18.66
C ARG A 52 0.95 -7.52 -17.29
N LEU A 53 1.73 -6.71 -16.55
CA LEU A 53 1.32 -6.18 -15.26
C LEU A 53 0.05 -5.34 -15.38
N ILE A 54 -0.04 -4.45 -16.37
CA ILE A 54 -1.23 -3.64 -16.60
C ILE A 54 -2.45 -4.53 -16.91
N LYS A 55 -2.28 -5.52 -17.79
CA LYS A 55 -3.35 -6.45 -18.15
C LYS A 55 -3.90 -7.21 -16.94
N ILE A 56 -3.01 -7.66 -16.04
CA ILE A 56 -3.41 -8.37 -14.82
C ILE A 56 -4.16 -7.44 -13.86
N SER A 57 -3.66 -6.22 -13.67
CA SER A 57 -4.20 -5.29 -12.66
C SER A 57 -5.46 -4.57 -13.10
N THR A 58 -5.65 -4.35 -14.41
CA THR A 58 -6.77 -3.56 -14.95
C THR A 58 -7.75 -4.38 -15.79
N HIS A 59 -7.40 -5.64 -16.11
CA HIS A 59 -8.11 -6.50 -17.07
C HIS A 59 -8.23 -5.90 -18.47
N LYS A 60 -7.43 -4.87 -18.79
CA LYS A 60 -7.38 -4.21 -20.09
C LYS A 60 -5.96 -4.26 -20.64
N SER A 61 -5.84 -4.35 -21.96
CA SER A 61 -4.55 -4.24 -22.64
C SER A 61 -4.26 -2.77 -22.92
N ALA A 62 -3.08 -2.31 -22.48
CA ALA A 62 -2.57 -1.00 -22.88
C ALA A 62 -1.85 -1.10 -24.22
N SER A 63 -1.87 -0.03 -24.99
CA SER A 63 -1.05 0.08 -26.20
C SER A 63 0.45 0.11 -25.82
N ARG A 64 1.32 -0.28 -26.77
CA ARG A 64 2.76 -0.21 -26.55
C ARG A 64 3.23 1.21 -26.17
N GLN A 65 2.64 2.25 -26.78
CA GLN A 65 2.98 3.63 -26.49
C GLN A 65 2.58 4.04 -25.08
N GLU A 66 1.39 3.67 -24.60
CA GLU A 66 0.96 3.94 -23.21
C GLU A 66 1.92 3.31 -22.21
N VAL A 67 2.36 2.07 -22.46
CA VAL A 67 3.34 1.38 -21.61
C VAL A 67 4.69 2.09 -21.61
N ILE A 68 5.17 2.52 -22.78
CA ILE A 68 6.41 3.28 -22.91
C ILE A 68 6.30 4.61 -22.16
N ASP A 69 5.18 5.31 -22.27
CA ASP A 69 4.93 6.58 -21.61
C ASP A 69 4.91 6.46 -20.09
N GLU A 70 4.33 5.38 -19.54
CA GLU A 70 4.41 5.07 -18.10
C GLU A 70 5.87 4.86 -17.67
N LEU A 71 6.64 4.04 -18.40
CA LEU A 71 8.03 3.73 -18.06
C LEU A 71 8.94 4.98 -18.16
N ILE A 72 8.72 5.81 -19.17
CA ILE A 72 9.41 7.12 -19.28
C ILE A 72 9.08 7.98 -18.05
N GLY A 73 7.79 8.06 -17.68
CA GLY A 73 7.34 8.80 -16.50
C GLY A 73 8.03 8.31 -15.23
N GLU A 74 8.18 7.00 -15.02
CA GLU A 74 8.88 6.43 -13.87
C GLU A 74 10.36 6.82 -13.84
N LYS A 75 11.06 6.70 -14.97
CA LYS A 75 12.49 7.11 -15.09
C LYS A 75 12.68 8.58 -14.76
N VAL A 76 11.82 9.44 -15.31
CA VAL A 76 11.88 10.90 -15.09
C VAL A 76 11.60 11.22 -13.62
N LYS A 77 10.57 10.60 -12.99
CA LYS A 77 10.25 10.77 -11.56
C LYS A 77 11.42 10.39 -10.66
N ILE A 78 12.04 9.24 -10.90
CA ILE A 78 13.16 8.74 -10.10
C ILE A 78 14.37 9.67 -10.25
N LYS A 79 14.71 10.07 -11.48
CA LYS A 79 15.83 10.98 -11.72
C LYS A 79 15.63 12.33 -11.05
N GLU A 80 14.41 12.88 -11.14
CA GLU A 80 14.11 14.15 -10.51
C GLU A 80 14.18 14.08 -9.00
N ALA A 81 13.56 13.04 -8.38
CA ALA A 81 13.59 12.84 -6.94
C ALA A 81 15.01 12.70 -6.39
N LYS A 82 15.89 12.04 -7.14
CA LYS A 82 17.30 11.87 -6.79
C LYS A 82 18.05 13.20 -6.68
N LYS A 83 17.72 14.23 -7.49
CA LYS A 83 18.30 15.57 -7.39
C LYS A 83 18.00 16.24 -6.04
N PHE A 84 16.91 15.88 -5.39
CA PHE A 84 16.48 16.39 -4.09
C PHE A 84 16.81 15.45 -2.94
N GLY A 85 17.67 14.46 -3.14
CA GLY A 85 18.05 13.51 -2.11
C GLY A 85 16.95 12.50 -1.73
N VAL A 86 15.85 12.43 -2.47
CA VAL A 86 14.76 11.48 -2.23
C VAL A 86 15.11 10.14 -2.86
N ASN A 87 15.52 9.18 -2.05
CA ASN A 87 15.91 7.85 -2.50
C ASN A 87 15.48 6.81 -1.44
N PRO A 88 14.39 6.06 -1.68
CA PRO A 88 13.93 5.04 -0.75
C PRO A 88 14.91 3.89 -0.68
N THR A 89 15.04 3.31 0.50
CA THR A 89 15.83 2.10 0.71
C THR A 89 15.14 0.88 0.10
N SER A 90 15.88 -0.22 -0.08
CA SER A 90 15.26 -1.51 -0.46
C SER A 90 14.20 -1.94 0.55
N ALA A 91 14.44 -1.72 1.83
CA ALA A 91 13.48 -2.04 2.91
C ALA A 91 12.16 -1.24 2.78
N ASP A 92 12.20 0.01 2.32
CA ASP A 92 10.99 0.81 2.08
C ASP A 92 10.17 0.25 0.92
N ILE A 93 10.86 -0.19 -0.14
CA ILE A 93 10.22 -0.81 -1.31
C ILE A 93 9.62 -2.17 -0.93
N ASP A 94 10.35 -3.00 -0.17
CA ASP A 94 9.87 -4.30 0.30
C ASP A 94 8.67 -4.15 1.23
N ARG A 95 8.68 -3.12 2.09
CA ARG A 95 7.52 -2.78 2.93
C ARG A 95 6.31 -2.36 2.10
N ALA A 96 6.51 -1.55 1.07
CA ALA A 96 5.43 -1.16 0.16
C ALA A 96 4.86 -2.38 -0.60
N TYR A 97 5.73 -3.29 -1.02
CA TYR A 97 5.35 -4.54 -1.66
C TYR A 97 4.55 -5.46 -0.71
N ALA A 98 5.00 -5.60 0.54
CA ALA A 98 4.30 -6.36 1.57
C ALA A 98 2.92 -5.75 1.89
N ASN A 99 2.84 -4.42 2.00
CA ASN A 99 1.57 -3.71 2.21
C ASN A 99 0.60 -3.88 1.02
N MET A 100 1.12 -3.96 -0.21
CA MET A 100 0.31 -4.29 -1.38
C MET A 100 -0.28 -5.70 -1.26
N GLY A 101 0.54 -6.70 -0.94
CA GLY A 101 0.10 -8.06 -0.70
C GLY A 101 -0.97 -8.14 0.40
N ALA A 102 -0.73 -7.49 1.54
CA ALA A 102 -1.66 -7.47 2.67
C ALA A 102 -3.05 -6.92 2.30
N ARG A 103 -3.13 -5.87 1.45
CA ARG A 103 -4.41 -5.34 0.94
C ARG A 103 -5.15 -6.32 0.03
N MET A 104 -4.44 -7.28 -0.55
CA MET A 104 -4.99 -8.35 -1.38
C MET A 104 -5.19 -9.66 -0.58
N GLY A 105 -4.97 -9.65 0.74
CA GLY A 105 -5.03 -10.83 1.60
C GLY A 105 -3.89 -11.83 1.37
N MET A 106 -2.75 -11.39 0.80
CA MET A 106 -1.62 -12.24 0.44
C MET A 106 -0.37 -11.89 1.24
N SER A 107 0.46 -12.91 1.55
CA SER A 107 1.84 -12.65 1.98
C SER A 107 2.69 -12.17 0.80
N PRO A 108 3.88 -11.57 1.05
CA PRO A 108 4.81 -11.20 -0.01
C PRO A 108 5.21 -12.37 -0.91
N GLU A 109 5.38 -13.57 -0.33
CA GLU A 109 5.72 -14.79 -1.05
C GLU A 109 4.56 -15.27 -1.93
N GLN A 110 3.33 -15.19 -1.42
CA GLN A 110 2.12 -15.54 -2.19
C GLN A 110 1.92 -14.57 -3.36
N LEU A 111 2.11 -13.26 -3.13
CA LEU A 111 2.07 -12.26 -4.20
C LEU A 111 3.13 -12.53 -5.26
N THR A 112 4.37 -12.83 -4.84
CA THR A 112 5.47 -13.20 -5.75
C THR A 112 5.12 -14.41 -6.62
N LYS A 113 4.60 -15.48 -6.02
CA LYS A 113 4.16 -16.68 -6.75
C LYS A 113 3.02 -16.38 -7.72
N SER A 114 2.04 -15.59 -7.31
CA SER A 114 0.91 -15.19 -8.14
C SER A 114 1.34 -14.38 -9.37
N LEU A 115 2.29 -13.46 -9.22
CA LEU A 115 2.86 -12.70 -10.32
C LEU A 115 3.65 -13.61 -11.27
N ALA A 116 4.51 -14.47 -10.72
CA ALA A 116 5.33 -15.38 -11.51
C ALA A 116 4.48 -16.35 -12.34
N SER A 117 3.39 -16.89 -11.80
CA SER A 117 2.46 -17.75 -12.54
C SER A 117 1.79 -17.06 -13.73
N GLN A 118 1.74 -15.73 -13.73
CA GLN A 118 1.22 -14.91 -14.81
C GLN A 118 2.34 -14.29 -15.69
N GLY A 119 3.58 -14.75 -15.51
CA GLY A 119 4.74 -14.33 -16.30
C GLY A 119 5.21 -12.91 -16.00
N VAL A 120 4.90 -12.37 -14.81
CA VAL A 120 5.34 -11.04 -14.34
C VAL A 120 6.40 -11.21 -13.26
N ARG A 121 7.56 -10.57 -13.44
CA ARG A 121 8.61 -10.55 -12.42
C ARG A 121 8.22 -9.57 -11.29
N PRO A 122 8.48 -9.94 -10.03
CA PRO A 122 8.23 -9.04 -8.89
C PRO A 122 8.97 -7.71 -9.00
N ASP A 123 10.15 -7.71 -9.63
CA ASP A 123 10.95 -6.50 -9.85
C ASP A 123 10.19 -5.42 -10.66
N THR A 124 9.30 -5.83 -11.56
CA THR A 124 8.47 -4.92 -12.35
C THR A 124 7.52 -4.10 -11.46
N ILE A 125 6.89 -4.74 -10.48
CA ILE A 125 6.06 -4.04 -9.48
C ILE A 125 6.93 -3.23 -8.53
N LYS A 126 8.04 -3.76 -8.06
CA LYS A 126 8.95 -3.06 -7.15
C LYS A 126 9.53 -1.80 -7.78
N ALA A 127 9.84 -1.81 -9.10
CA ALA A 127 10.26 -0.62 -9.82
C ALA A 127 9.18 0.46 -9.86
N ARG A 128 7.92 0.07 -10.13
CA ARG A 128 6.77 0.99 -10.07
C ARG A 128 6.57 1.58 -8.67
N LEU A 129 6.58 0.72 -7.64
CA LEU A 129 6.45 1.16 -6.24
C LEU A 129 7.57 2.14 -5.86
N ARG A 130 8.80 1.90 -6.32
CA ARG A 130 9.91 2.83 -6.12
C ARG A 130 9.61 4.20 -6.75
N ALA A 131 9.16 4.23 -8.01
CA ALA A 131 8.82 5.47 -8.70
C ALA A 131 7.68 6.22 -7.98
N ASP A 132 6.67 5.51 -7.50
CA ASP A 132 5.53 6.11 -6.78
C ASP A 132 5.95 6.65 -5.40
N LEU A 133 6.79 5.92 -4.66
CA LEU A 133 7.32 6.35 -3.36
C LEU A 133 8.17 7.62 -3.47
N VAL A 134 9.13 7.65 -4.40
CA VAL A 134 9.99 8.83 -4.58
C VAL A 134 9.18 10.03 -5.03
N TRP A 135 8.24 9.82 -5.96
CA TRP A 135 7.43 10.88 -6.50
C TRP A 135 6.48 11.47 -5.46
N GLY A 136 5.79 10.62 -4.72
CA GLY A 136 4.92 11.05 -3.65
C GLY A 136 5.65 11.84 -2.56
N SER A 137 6.87 11.43 -2.19
CA SER A 137 7.70 12.14 -1.22
C SER A 137 8.19 13.48 -1.78
N LEU A 138 8.66 13.50 -3.02
CA LEU A 138 9.14 14.71 -3.68
C LEU A 138 8.05 15.77 -3.80
N VAL A 139 6.87 15.39 -4.32
CA VAL A 139 5.76 16.34 -4.54
C VAL A 139 5.27 16.90 -3.21
N ARG A 140 5.07 16.05 -2.20
CA ARG A 140 4.65 16.51 -0.87
C ARG A 140 5.69 17.42 -0.21
N GLY A 141 6.98 17.10 -0.33
CA GLY A 141 8.03 17.92 0.25
C GLY A 141 8.17 19.28 -0.47
N ARG A 142 8.27 19.24 -1.80
CA ARG A 142 8.53 20.43 -2.63
C ARG A 142 7.36 21.43 -2.64
N PHE A 143 6.13 20.93 -2.61
CA PHE A 143 4.92 21.74 -2.73
C PHE A 143 4.12 21.82 -1.45
N LYS A 144 4.74 21.53 -0.29
CA LYS A 144 4.09 21.47 1.01
C LYS A 144 3.12 22.64 1.25
N GLU A 145 3.57 23.86 1.06
CA GLU A 145 2.76 25.07 1.31
C GLU A 145 1.56 25.20 0.35
N SER A 146 1.77 24.89 -0.93
CA SER A 146 0.69 24.96 -1.93
C SER A 146 -0.34 23.83 -1.82
N LEU A 147 0.00 22.75 -1.11
CA LEU A 147 -0.89 21.64 -0.84
C LEU A 147 -1.71 21.83 0.43
N LEU A 148 -1.38 22.80 1.27
CA LEU A 148 -2.16 23.10 2.47
C LEU A 148 -3.60 23.46 2.11
N VAL A 149 -4.51 22.90 2.89
CA VAL A 149 -5.94 23.22 2.85
C VAL A 149 -6.29 23.85 4.20
N SER A 150 -6.58 25.14 4.19
CA SER A 150 -6.95 25.89 5.40
C SER A 150 -8.38 25.61 5.80
N ASP A 151 -8.72 25.90 7.07
CA ASP A 151 -10.11 25.84 7.55
C ASP A 151 -11.01 26.82 6.79
N ARG A 152 -10.45 27.95 6.33
CA ARG A 152 -11.17 28.90 5.48
C ARG A 152 -11.57 28.26 4.16
N ASP A 153 -10.64 27.55 3.48
CA ASP A 153 -10.92 26.86 2.22
C ASP A 153 -12.04 25.83 2.40
N VAL A 154 -11.98 25.05 3.50
CA VAL A 154 -13.00 24.04 3.82
C VAL A 154 -14.36 24.67 4.09
N ASN A 155 -14.40 25.76 4.89
CA ASN A 155 -15.65 26.44 5.22
C ASN A 155 -16.27 27.11 3.99
N GLU A 156 -15.46 27.63 3.08
CA GLU A 156 -15.91 28.19 1.80
C GLU A 156 -16.50 27.09 0.88
N ALA A 157 -15.80 25.95 0.78
CA ALA A 157 -16.31 24.81 0.02
C ALA A 157 -17.64 24.28 0.57
N LEU A 158 -17.79 24.23 1.89
CA LEU A 158 -19.04 23.85 2.56
C LEU A 158 -20.20 24.81 2.24
N LYS A 159 -19.95 26.11 2.30
CA LYS A 159 -20.98 27.12 1.95
C LYS A 159 -21.44 26.98 0.51
N ASN A 160 -20.51 26.67 -0.40
CA ASN A 160 -20.80 26.52 -1.83
C ASN A 160 -21.48 25.18 -2.18
N SER A 161 -21.40 24.17 -1.30
CA SER A 161 -22.02 22.85 -1.55
C SER A 161 -23.53 22.85 -1.32
N GLY A 162 -24.10 23.86 -0.64
CA GLY A 162 -25.53 23.91 -0.29
C GLY A 162 -25.98 22.81 0.68
N GLU A 163 -25.04 22.14 1.34
CA GLU A 163 -25.35 21.07 2.29
C GLU A 163 -25.99 21.63 3.58
N ASP A 164 -26.91 20.85 4.13
CA ASP A 164 -27.61 21.15 5.38
C ASP A 164 -26.61 21.25 6.56
N GLN A 165 -26.72 22.29 7.35
CA GLN A 165 -25.84 22.57 8.48
C GLN A 165 -25.84 21.45 9.53
N SER A 166 -26.94 20.70 9.68
CA SER A 166 -27.03 19.54 10.57
C SER A 166 -26.09 18.39 10.19
N LYS A 167 -25.74 18.28 8.90
CA LYS A 167 -24.77 17.27 8.39
C LYS A 167 -23.31 17.72 8.55
N ILE A 168 -23.10 18.96 8.93
CA ILE A 168 -21.78 19.57 9.12
C ILE A 168 -21.32 19.43 10.57
N GLU A 169 -22.25 19.16 11.49
CA GLU A 169 -21.95 18.97 12.89
C GLU A 169 -21.28 17.61 13.14
N GLY A 170 -20.37 17.59 14.08
CA GLY A 170 -19.74 16.41 14.61
C GLY A 170 -20.00 16.27 16.10
N VAL A 171 -19.53 15.20 16.67
CA VAL A 171 -19.60 14.95 18.11
C VAL A 171 -18.19 14.76 18.65
N GLU A 172 -17.89 15.44 19.74
CA GLU A 172 -16.73 15.16 20.57
C GLU A 172 -17.16 14.19 21.68
N TYR A 173 -16.46 13.07 21.77
CA TYR A 173 -16.70 12.03 22.78
C TYR A 173 -15.60 12.07 23.82
N GLN A 174 -15.98 12.15 25.10
CA GLN A 174 -15.10 11.79 26.20
C GLN A 174 -15.41 10.36 26.60
N MET A 175 -14.41 9.49 26.52
CA MET A 175 -14.60 8.05 26.69
C MET A 175 -13.46 7.42 27.47
N ARG A 176 -13.74 6.26 28.07
CA ARG A 176 -12.76 5.42 28.74
C ARG A 176 -12.82 4.00 28.19
N PRO A 177 -11.76 3.48 27.58
CA PRO A 177 -11.70 2.07 27.20
C PRO A 177 -11.66 1.17 28.43
N VAL A 178 -12.45 0.10 28.39
CA VAL A 178 -12.52 -0.97 29.38
C VAL A 178 -12.10 -2.26 28.70
N VAL A 179 -11.15 -2.97 29.28
CA VAL A 179 -10.65 -4.24 28.74
C VAL A 179 -10.79 -5.34 29.80
N LEU A 180 -11.56 -6.38 29.50
CA LEU A 180 -11.56 -7.61 30.26
C LEU A 180 -10.49 -8.53 29.67
N ILE A 181 -9.44 -8.76 30.43
CA ILE A 181 -8.26 -9.49 29.97
C ILE A 181 -8.60 -10.97 29.79
N VAL A 182 -8.28 -11.51 28.62
CA VAL A 182 -8.37 -12.93 28.30
C VAL A 182 -6.98 -13.44 27.97
N PRO A 183 -6.49 -14.54 28.59
CA PRO A 183 -5.21 -15.12 28.26
C PRO A 183 -5.14 -15.54 26.78
N ARG A 184 -3.96 -15.37 26.17
CA ARG A 184 -3.74 -15.83 24.79
C ARG A 184 -3.91 -17.35 24.71
N GLY A 185 -4.63 -17.82 23.72
CA GLY A 185 -4.90 -19.26 23.55
C GLY A 185 -5.92 -19.83 24.54
N ALA A 186 -6.68 -18.97 25.23
CA ALA A 186 -7.76 -19.41 26.12
C ALA A 186 -8.80 -20.26 25.37
N ALA A 187 -9.34 -21.27 26.04
CA ALA A 187 -10.42 -22.12 25.51
C ALA A 187 -11.67 -21.26 25.18
N ALA A 188 -12.47 -21.70 24.21
CA ALA A 188 -13.70 -21.02 23.80
C ALA A 188 -14.66 -20.77 25.00
N SER A 189 -14.73 -21.72 25.95
CA SER A 189 -15.54 -21.58 27.17
C SER A 189 -15.09 -20.41 28.07
N VAL A 190 -13.78 -20.14 28.15
CA VAL A 190 -13.24 -18.98 28.89
C VAL A 190 -13.61 -17.68 28.21
N MET A 191 -13.51 -17.65 26.88
CA MET A 191 -13.90 -16.48 26.08
C MET A 191 -15.39 -16.16 26.26
N GLU A 192 -16.24 -17.18 26.21
CA GLU A 192 -17.68 -17.02 26.38
C GLU A 192 -18.05 -16.59 27.82
N ALA A 193 -17.42 -17.17 28.85
CA ALA A 193 -17.60 -16.73 30.25
C ALA A 193 -17.21 -15.24 30.40
N ARG A 194 -16.12 -14.80 29.79
CA ARG A 194 -15.69 -13.38 29.80
C ARG A 194 -16.67 -12.48 29.07
N ARG A 195 -17.22 -12.94 27.94
CA ARG A 195 -18.23 -12.20 27.20
C ARG A 195 -19.51 -12.00 28.02
N ASN A 196 -19.94 -13.03 28.74
CA ASN A 196 -21.09 -12.96 29.64
C ASN A 196 -20.82 -11.99 30.80
N GLU A 197 -19.62 -12.01 31.39
CA GLU A 197 -19.18 -11.04 32.40
C GLU A 197 -19.19 -9.59 31.85
N ALA A 198 -18.74 -9.40 30.62
CA ALA A 198 -18.77 -8.10 29.95
C ALA A 198 -20.20 -7.59 29.72
N ASN A 199 -21.13 -8.47 29.32
CA ASN A 199 -22.53 -8.12 29.18
C ASN A 199 -23.15 -7.74 30.54
N SER A 200 -22.90 -8.53 31.60
CA SER A 200 -23.37 -8.22 32.96
C SER A 200 -22.76 -6.88 33.47
N LEU A 201 -21.51 -6.61 33.17
CA LEU A 201 -20.88 -5.32 33.48
C LEU A 201 -21.59 -4.17 32.76
N ARG A 202 -21.91 -4.35 31.47
CA ARG A 202 -22.62 -3.36 30.68
C ARG A 202 -23.97 -2.97 31.27
N GLU A 203 -24.73 -3.93 31.77
CA GLU A 203 -26.02 -3.71 32.40
C GLU A 203 -25.92 -2.93 33.75
N ARG A 204 -24.84 -3.16 34.48
CA ARG A 204 -24.60 -2.55 35.80
C ARG A 204 -24.04 -1.13 35.75
N VAL A 205 -23.41 -0.75 34.64
CA VAL A 205 -22.78 0.55 34.48
C VAL A 205 -23.80 1.55 33.91
N GLN A 206 -24.18 2.53 34.73
CA GLN A 206 -25.13 3.57 34.37
C GLN A 206 -24.46 4.97 34.35
N SER A 207 -23.20 5.06 34.81
CA SER A 207 -22.41 6.27 34.80
C SER A 207 -20.92 5.97 34.63
N CYS A 208 -20.14 6.96 34.19
CA CYS A 208 -18.68 6.82 34.17
C CYS A 208 -18.06 6.62 35.55
N ALA A 209 -18.68 7.14 36.58
CA ALA A 209 -18.26 6.87 37.96
C ALA A 209 -18.48 5.40 38.35
N ASP A 210 -19.59 4.81 37.93
CA ASP A 210 -19.81 3.37 38.11
C ASP A 210 -18.81 2.52 37.34
N ALA A 211 -18.54 2.86 36.10
CA ALA A 211 -17.50 2.18 35.30
C ALA A 211 -16.16 2.19 36.05
N ILE A 212 -15.74 3.34 36.59
CA ILE A 212 -14.49 3.47 37.33
C ILE A 212 -14.52 2.59 38.60
N ARG A 213 -15.59 2.69 39.40
CA ARG A 213 -15.72 2.00 40.66
C ARG A 213 -15.78 0.47 40.49
N ILE A 214 -16.60 0.02 39.54
CA ILE A 214 -16.85 -1.41 39.34
C ILE A 214 -15.61 -2.07 38.70
N VAL A 215 -15.06 -1.49 37.60
CA VAL A 215 -13.94 -2.09 36.89
C VAL A 215 -12.67 -2.13 37.74
N LYS A 216 -12.42 -1.11 38.57
CA LYS A 216 -11.28 -1.12 39.52
C LYS A 216 -11.39 -2.25 40.58
N ALA A 217 -12.59 -2.68 40.93
CA ALA A 217 -12.81 -3.78 41.84
C ALA A 217 -12.78 -5.18 41.20
N MET A 218 -12.78 -5.24 39.88
CA MET A 218 -12.75 -6.50 39.11
C MET A 218 -11.35 -7.05 38.97
N ARG A 219 -11.21 -8.39 39.08
CA ARG A 219 -9.96 -9.08 38.73
C ARG A 219 -9.87 -9.25 37.22
N ASN A 220 -8.65 -9.07 36.67
CA ASN A 220 -8.39 -9.21 35.24
C ASN A 220 -9.25 -8.28 34.35
N ALA A 221 -9.55 -7.09 34.84
CA ALA A 221 -10.14 -5.99 34.07
C ALA A 221 -9.28 -4.73 34.21
N THR A 222 -9.23 -3.93 33.17
CA THR A 222 -8.48 -2.67 33.13
C THR A 222 -9.35 -1.56 32.58
N LEU A 223 -9.38 -0.46 33.31
CA LEU A 223 -9.95 0.80 32.82
C LEU A 223 -8.79 1.71 32.39
N ARG A 224 -8.78 2.11 31.14
CA ARG A 224 -7.76 3.03 30.60
C ARG A 224 -8.09 4.49 30.95
N ASP A 225 -7.12 5.36 30.73
CA ASP A 225 -7.30 6.79 30.94
C ASP A 225 -8.38 7.36 30.01
N ARG A 226 -8.90 8.51 30.41
CA ARG A 226 -9.89 9.25 29.62
C ARG A 226 -9.25 9.68 28.29
N VAL A 227 -9.98 9.42 27.22
CA VAL A 227 -9.62 9.84 25.87
C VAL A 227 -10.71 10.71 25.32
N THR A 228 -10.34 11.86 24.76
CA THR A 228 -11.24 12.73 24.01
C THR A 228 -10.96 12.54 22.52
N LYS A 229 -12.00 12.25 21.74
CA LYS A 229 -11.94 12.09 20.29
C LYS A 229 -13.14 12.75 19.63
N THR A 230 -12.90 13.36 18.48
CA THR A 230 -13.99 13.85 17.63
C THR A 230 -14.54 12.72 16.76
N SER A 231 -15.77 12.84 16.30
CA SER A 231 -16.37 11.91 15.36
C SER A 231 -15.58 11.80 14.06
N ALA A 232 -14.78 12.81 13.72
CA ALA A 232 -13.87 12.81 12.58
C ALA A 232 -12.65 11.88 12.78
N ASP A 233 -12.19 11.69 14.02
CA ASP A 233 -11.04 10.83 14.37
C ASP A 233 -11.38 9.35 14.48
N LEU A 234 -12.67 9.02 14.41
CA LEU A 234 -13.14 7.66 14.65
C LEU A 234 -13.50 6.94 13.34
N PRO A 235 -13.15 5.67 13.21
CA PRO A 235 -13.66 4.83 12.12
C PRO A 235 -15.20 4.81 12.13
N PRO A 236 -15.87 4.79 10.95
CA PRO A 236 -17.32 4.83 10.87
C PRO A 236 -18.04 3.80 11.76
N PRO A 237 -17.64 2.50 11.84
CA PRO A 237 -18.31 1.52 12.68
C PRO A 237 -18.26 1.87 14.18
N LEU A 238 -17.11 2.40 14.65
CA LEU A 238 -16.96 2.78 16.05
C LEU A 238 -17.77 4.04 16.36
N ARG A 239 -17.81 5.00 15.43
CA ARG A 239 -18.64 6.21 15.56
C ARG A 239 -20.11 5.84 15.71
N ASP A 240 -20.65 5.01 14.80
CA ASP A 240 -22.03 4.56 14.84
C ASP A 240 -22.38 3.84 16.16
N LEU A 241 -21.42 3.09 16.69
CA LEU A 241 -21.55 2.41 17.97
C LEU A 241 -21.62 3.39 19.14
N LEU A 242 -20.73 4.39 19.15
CA LEU A 242 -20.70 5.43 20.19
C LEU A 242 -21.95 6.31 20.12
N ASP A 243 -22.44 6.64 18.91
CA ASP A 243 -23.66 7.43 18.72
C ASP A 243 -24.87 6.73 19.32
N LYS A 244 -24.98 5.42 19.15
CA LYS A 244 -26.09 4.60 19.70
C LYS A 244 -25.95 4.31 21.21
N THR A 245 -24.76 4.46 21.79
CA THR A 245 -24.52 4.19 23.22
C THR A 245 -24.86 5.46 24.03
N PRO A 246 -25.79 5.39 24.99
CA PRO A 246 -26.11 6.54 25.84
C PRO A 246 -24.90 6.99 26.68
N VAL A 247 -24.87 8.27 27.05
CA VAL A 247 -23.88 8.79 27.99
C VAL A 247 -23.98 8.08 29.32
N GLY A 248 -22.87 7.75 29.92
CA GLY A 248 -22.77 6.95 31.16
C GLY A 248 -22.70 5.45 30.94
N HIS A 249 -23.00 4.95 29.76
CA HIS A 249 -23.10 3.50 29.48
C HIS A 249 -21.88 2.96 28.73
N LEU A 250 -21.76 1.61 28.73
CA LEU A 250 -20.75 0.88 28.00
C LEU A 250 -21.26 0.48 26.60
N THR A 251 -20.37 0.52 25.61
CA THR A 251 -20.63 -0.08 24.29
C THR A 251 -20.81 -1.61 24.43
N PRO A 252 -21.43 -2.29 23.45
CA PRO A 252 -21.37 -3.74 23.36
C PRO A 252 -19.93 -4.28 23.41
N PRO A 253 -19.72 -5.47 23.98
CA PRO A 253 -18.40 -6.09 24.06
C PRO A 253 -17.89 -6.54 22.70
N GLU A 254 -16.64 -6.19 22.36
CA GLU A 254 -15.93 -6.58 21.15
C GLU A 254 -14.74 -7.47 21.50
N ILE A 255 -14.54 -8.55 20.74
CA ILE A 255 -13.40 -9.46 20.92
C ILE A 255 -12.20 -8.90 20.17
N THR A 256 -11.11 -8.63 20.89
CA THR A 256 -9.87 -8.13 20.35
C THR A 256 -8.69 -9.03 20.70
N ARG A 257 -7.50 -8.67 20.22
CA ARG A 257 -6.26 -9.37 20.61
C ARG A 257 -5.88 -9.20 22.09
N GLN A 258 -6.45 -8.22 22.77
CA GLN A 258 -6.17 -7.89 24.19
C GLN A 258 -7.18 -8.50 25.14
N GLY A 259 -8.28 -9.04 24.63
CA GLY A 259 -9.39 -9.58 25.40
C GLY A 259 -10.72 -9.06 24.87
N ILE A 260 -11.66 -8.80 25.78
CA ILE A 260 -12.94 -8.22 25.44
C ILE A 260 -12.93 -6.74 25.77
N GLU A 261 -13.11 -5.92 24.75
CA GLU A 261 -13.06 -4.47 24.85
C GLU A 261 -14.47 -3.86 24.82
N MET A 262 -14.68 -2.85 25.64
CA MET A 262 -15.85 -1.98 25.66
C MET A 262 -15.39 -0.55 25.87
N VAL A 263 -16.23 0.42 25.56
CA VAL A 263 -15.95 1.84 25.78
C VAL A 263 -17.04 2.44 26.67
N ALA A 264 -16.65 3.05 27.79
CA ALA A 264 -17.54 3.87 28.59
C ALA A 264 -17.67 5.26 27.94
N VAL A 265 -18.86 5.64 27.51
CA VAL A 265 -19.16 6.94 26.93
C VAL A 265 -19.46 7.92 28.05
N CYS A 266 -18.50 8.76 28.41
CA CYS A 266 -18.61 9.66 29.55
C CYS A 266 -19.33 10.97 29.23
N GLU A 267 -19.11 11.49 28.03
CA GLU A 267 -19.69 12.73 27.55
C GLU A 267 -19.79 12.75 26.04
N LYS A 268 -20.82 13.40 25.53
CA LYS A 268 -20.99 13.73 24.11
C LYS A 268 -21.27 15.22 24.00
N LYS A 269 -20.47 15.90 23.18
CA LYS A 269 -20.64 17.33 22.92
C LYS A 269 -20.68 17.57 21.42
N VAL A 270 -21.70 18.28 20.96
CA VAL A 270 -21.78 18.71 19.57
C VAL A 270 -20.64 19.68 19.27
N THR A 271 -19.96 19.49 18.16
CA THR A 271 -18.86 20.34 17.70
C THR A 271 -18.98 20.64 16.21
N SER A 272 -18.63 21.84 15.83
CA SER A 272 -18.49 22.25 14.43
C SER A 272 -17.04 22.46 14.00
N VAL A 273 -16.09 22.27 14.92
CA VAL A 273 -14.67 22.59 14.68
C VAL A 273 -14.02 21.53 13.77
N ASP A 274 -14.09 20.27 14.15
CA ASP A 274 -13.55 19.16 13.36
C ASP A 274 -14.63 18.07 13.20
N THR A 275 -15.20 18.02 12.01
CA THR A 275 -16.31 17.12 11.69
C THR A 275 -15.92 16.16 10.58
N PRO A 276 -16.54 14.97 10.48
CA PRO A 276 -16.27 14.02 9.40
C PRO A 276 -16.39 14.66 8.03
N LYS A 277 -17.39 15.52 7.83
CA LYS A 277 -17.61 16.20 6.56
C LYS A 277 -16.51 17.20 6.22
N LYS A 278 -16.08 18.01 7.19
CA LYS A 278 -14.94 18.92 6.99
C LYS A 278 -13.66 18.18 6.65
N ARG A 279 -13.44 17.03 7.29
CA ARG A 279 -12.28 16.17 7.00
C ARG A 279 -12.36 15.59 5.59
N GLU A 280 -13.49 15.05 5.18
CA GLU A 280 -13.73 14.55 3.82
C GLU A 280 -13.42 15.64 2.77
N ILE A 281 -13.95 16.85 2.96
CA ILE A 281 -13.72 17.97 2.06
C ILE A 281 -12.23 18.34 2.02
N ARG A 282 -11.58 18.41 3.20
CA ARG A 282 -10.15 18.72 3.29
C ARG A 282 -9.30 17.69 2.57
N GLU A 283 -9.59 16.40 2.73
CA GLU A 283 -8.90 15.31 2.05
C GLU A 283 -9.11 15.36 0.54
N LYS A 284 -10.33 15.61 0.09
CA LYS A 284 -10.64 15.78 -1.34
C LYS A 284 -9.89 16.98 -1.94
N MET A 285 -9.96 18.13 -1.31
CA MET A 285 -9.25 19.33 -1.77
C MET A 285 -7.74 19.14 -1.79
N PHE A 286 -7.19 18.42 -0.80
CA PHE A 286 -5.78 18.06 -0.79
C PHE A 286 -5.44 17.13 -1.96
N ALA A 287 -6.25 16.10 -2.21
CA ALA A 287 -6.06 15.16 -3.32
C ALA A 287 -6.09 15.91 -4.67
N ASP A 288 -7.06 16.79 -4.89
CA ASP A 288 -7.19 17.58 -6.11
C ASP A 288 -5.98 18.52 -6.31
N LYS A 289 -5.56 19.24 -5.25
CA LYS A 289 -4.36 20.09 -5.28
C LYS A 289 -3.10 19.26 -5.59
N TYR A 290 -2.98 18.08 -4.95
CA TYR A 290 -1.85 17.17 -5.15
C TYR A 290 -1.81 16.64 -6.59
N GLU A 291 -2.92 16.14 -7.10
CA GLU A 291 -3.00 15.60 -8.46
C GLU A 291 -2.65 16.67 -9.49
N LYS A 292 -3.26 17.84 -9.42
CA LYS A 292 -2.98 18.97 -10.31
C LYS A 292 -1.51 19.36 -10.27
N ARG A 293 -0.93 19.50 -9.07
CA ARG A 293 0.47 19.90 -8.90
C ARG A 293 1.43 18.80 -9.38
N SER A 294 1.13 17.55 -9.05
CA SER A 294 1.89 16.36 -9.47
C SER A 294 1.91 16.23 -10.99
N LYS A 295 0.76 16.34 -11.64
CA LYS A 295 0.62 16.26 -13.11
C LYS A 295 1.39 17.38 -13.80
N SER A 296 1.15 18.63 -13.43
CA SER A 296 1.83 19.78 -14.03
C SER A 296 3.36 19.71 -13.84
N TYR A 297 3.82 19.27 -12.68
CA TYR A 297 5.25 19.11 -12.42
C TYR A 297 5.86 17.98 -13.26
N LEU A 298 5.18 16.82 -13.35
CA LEU A 298 5.64 15.72 -14.19
C LEU A 298 5.73 16.13 -15.68
N GLU A 299 4.73 16.83 -16.20
CA GLU A 299 4.74 17.33 -17.57
C GLU A 299 5.91 18.27 -17.83
N ASN A 300 6.22 19.16 -16.88
CA ASN A 300 7.33 20.10 -17.00
C ASN A 300 8.68 19.37 -17.05
N ILE A 301 8.93 18.44 -16.11
CA ILE A 301 10.21 17.71 -16.09
C ILE A 301 10.32 16.72 -17.26
N ARG A 302 9.22 16.20 -17.77
CA ARG A 302 9.21 15.34 -18.96
C ARG A 302 9.58 16.11 -20.23
N ARG A 303 9.11 17.36 -20.39
CA ARG A 303 9.49 18.22 -21.51
C ARG A 303 10.98 18.54 -21.55
N SER A 304 11.63 18.61 -20.41
CA SER A 304 13.07 18.85 -20.30
C SER A 304 13.92 17.57 -20.29
N ALA A 305 13.30 16.40 -20.34
CA ALA A 305 14.00 15.12 -20.37
C ALA A 305 14.49 14.80 -21.79
N MET A 306 15.71 14.27 -21.88
CA MET A 306 16.24 13.72 -23.13
C MET A 306 15.66 12.32 -23.34
N ILE A 307 14.82 12.17 -24.34
CA ILE A 307 14.13 10.93 -24.69
C ILE A 307 14.51 10.55 -26.12
N GLU A 308 15.20 9.43 -26.27
CA GLU A 308 15.64 8.91 -27.56
C GLU A 308 14.99 7.55 -27.83
N TYR A 309 14.18 7.47 -28.88
CA TYR A 309 13.61 6.22 -29.36
C TYR A 309 14.62 5.49 -30.25
N ARG A 310 15.01 4.26 -29.88
CA ARG A 310 15.94 3.42 -30.64
C ARG A 310 15.23 2.51 -31.64
N GLU A 311 14.03 2.07 -31.33
CA GLU A 311 13.09 1.48 -32.26
C GLU A 311 12.16 2.61 -32.71
N GLY A 312 11.92 2.76 -34.03
CA GLY A 312 11.18 3.91 -34.57
C GLY A 312 9.99 4.35 -33.73
N ARG A 313 9.85 5.66 -33.55
CA ARG A 313 8.73 6.24 -32.81
C ARG A 313 7.43 5.74 -33.43
N PRO A 314 6.51 5.09 -32.68
CA PRO A 314 5.21 4.75 -33.23
C PRO A 314 4.56 6.03 -33.76
N GLU A 315 4.14 6.04 -35.01
CA GLU A 315 3.39 7.16 -35.58
C GLU A 315 2.15 7.37 -34.71
N ASN A 316 2.08 8.52 -34.07
CA ASN A 316 0.84 8.96 -33.43
C ASN A 316 -0.17 9.11 -34.54
N GLY A 317 -1.09 8.17 -34.65
CA GLY A 317 -2.26 8.34 -35.48
C GLY A 317 -2.99 9.60 -35.05
N ASN A 318 -2.81 10.66 -35.81
CA ASN A 318 -3.67 11.83 -35.75
C ASN A 318 -5.08 11.37 -36.07
N LYS A 319 -5.96 11.34 -35.05
CA LYS A 319 -7.40 11.45 -35.23
C LYS A 319 -7.94 12.38 -34.16
#